data_5df4ee92c68e895630a5990963c54cde
#
_entry.id   5df4ee92c68e895630a5990963c54cde
#
_cell.length_a   1.000
_cell.length_b   1.000
_cell.length_c   1.000
_cell.angle_alpha   90.00
_cell.angle_beta   90.00
_cell.angle_gamma   90.00
#
_symmetry.space_group_name_H-M   'P 1'
#
loop_
_entity.id
_entity.type
_entity.pdbx_description
1 polymer ?
#
loop_
_entity_poly.entity_id
_entity_poly.type
_entity_poly.pdbx_seq_one_letter_code
_entity_poly.pdbx_strand_id
1 'polypeptide(L)'
;MYISRGIGGQTSYQFLLRFREDVINLSPALVVINAGTNDVAENTGPYVEDYTFGNIVSMVELAKANKIKVILTSVLPAAGFGWNPKITDAPQKIKALNKRIEAYAKANKIPYVDYYQSMVVPETLAMNPEYARAGDGVHPVSKGYDVMEGLIKVAIDKAL
;
A
#
# COMPACT_ATOMS: atom_id res chain seq x y z
N MET A 1 10.91 -16.55 -7.49
CA MET A 1 9.46 -16.85 -7.45
C MET A 1 8.76 -15.73 -6.70
N TYR A 2 7.66 -15.20 -7.23
CA TYR A 2 6.81 -14.22 -6.57
C TYR A 2 5.52 -14.90 -6.10
N ILE A 3 5.09 -14.59 -4.87
CA ILE A 3 3.86 -15.16 -4.29
C ILE A 3 2.96 -13.98 -3.89
N SER A 4 1.78 -13.88 -4.49
CA SER A 4 0.78 -12.90 -4.09
C SER A 4 0.03 -13.39 -2.85
N ARG A 5 0.00 -12.54 -1.81
CA ARG A 5 -0.77 -12.77 -0.57
C ARG A 5 -1.81 -11.68 -0.33
N GLY A 6 -2.03 -10.81 -1.33
CA GLY A 6 -3.09 -9.81 -1.30
C GLY A 6 -4.48 -10.45 -1.35
N ILE A 7 -5.40 -9.95 -0.54
CA ILE A 7 -6.82 -10.33 -0.55
C ILE A 7 -7.64 -9.05 -0.70
N GLY A 8 -8.50 -9.02 -1.71
CA GLY A 8 -9.34 -7.86 -1.99
C GLY A 8 -10.20 -7.44 -0.81
N GLY A 9 -10.33 -6.15 -0.59
CA GLY A 9 -11.16 -5.58 0.49
C GLY A 9 -10.54 -5.60 1.89
N GLN A 10 -9.43 -6.30 2.11
CA GLN A 10 -8.81 -6.39 3.45
C GLN A 10 -8.06 -5.11 3.82
N THR A 11 -8.10 -4.79 5.12
CA THR A 11 -7.41 -3.67 5.76
C THR A 11 -6.08 -4.09 6.38
N SER A 12 -5.28 -3.13 6.83
CA SER A 12 -4.01 -3.37 7.52
C SER A 12 -4.17 -4.22 8.79
N TYR A 13 -5.31 -4.13 9.48
CA TYR A 13 -5.64 -4.98 10.63
C TYR A 13 -5.66 -6.46 10.26
N GLN A 14 -6.33 -6.78 9.16
CA GLN A 14 -6.44 -8.15 8.67
C GLN A 14 -5.10 -8.64 8.12
N PHE A 15 -4.30 -7.76 7.50
CA PHE A 15 -2.94 -8.10 7.05
C PHE A 15 -2.07 -8.47 8.24
N LEU A 16 -2.07 -7.66 9.30
CA LEU A 16 -1.29 -7.91 10.50
C LEU A 16 -1.71 -9.23 11.18
N LEU A 17 -3.02 -9.49 11.27
CA LEU A 17 -3.56 -10.70 11.90
C LEU A 17 -3.05 -11.99 11.22
N ARG A 18 -2.98 -12.00 9.88
CA ARG A 18 -2.53 -13.17 9.11
C ARG A 18 -1.05 -13.12 8.70
N PHE A 19 -0.31 -12.08 9.12
CA PHE A 19 1.06 -11.85 8.65
C PHE A 19 2.00 -13.01 8.98
N ARG A 20 1.79 -13.69 10.12
CA ARG A 20 2.57 -14.86 10.50
C ARG A 20 2.41 -15.99 9.49
N GLU A 21 1.18 -16.38 9.17
CA GLU A 21 0.90 -17.49 8.26
C GLU A 21 1.26 -17.16 6.81
N ASP A 22 0.97 -15.95 6.39
CA ASP A 22 1.08 -15.55 5.00
C ASP A 22 2.47 -15.03 4.61
N VAL A 23 3.29 -14.65 5.57
CA VAL A 23 4.63 -14.10 5.32
C VAL A 23 5.69 -14.82 6.14
N ILE A 24 5.60 -14.79 7.46
CA ILE A 24 6.69 -15.28 8.33
C ILE A 24 6.94 -16.78 8.10
N ASN A 25 5.89 -17.59 8.12
CA ASN A 25 5.99 -19.04 7.96
C ASN A 25 6.46 -19.47 6.56
N LEU A 26 6.31 -18.59 5.56
CA LEU A 26 6.81 -18.83 4.21
C LEU A 26 8.30 -18.52 4.05
N SER A 27 8.88 -17.82 5.02
CA SER A 27 10.30 -17.45 5.05
C SER A 27 10.79 -16.81 3.74
N PRO A 28 10.12 -15.79 3.17
CA PRO A 28 10.56 -15.18 1.93
C PRO A 28 11.85 -14.40 2.14
N ALA A 29 12.64 -14.21 1.08
CA ALA A 29 13.81 -13.32 1.12
C ALA A 29 13.41 -11.86 1.33
N LEU A 30 12.20 -11.48 0.82
CA LEU A 30 11.70 -10.11 0.85
C LEU A 30 10.18 -10.10 0.84
N VAL A 31 9.58 -9.13 1.54
CA VAL A 31 8.15 -8.81 1.47
C VAL A 31 7.94 -7.39 1.00
N VAL A 32 6.99 -7.19 0.08
CA VAL A 32 6.48 -5.89 -0.32
C VAL A 32 5.17 -5.64 0.44
N ILE A 33 5.10 -4.56 1.19
CA ILE A 33 3.90 -4.17 1.95
C ILE A 33 3.25 -2.98 1.26
N ASN A 34 2.05 -3.21 0.70
CA ASN A 34 1.15 -2.19 0.16
C ASN A 34 -0.17 -2.29 0.91
N ALA A 35 -0.42 -1.35 1.80
CA ALA A 35 -1.58 -1.38 2.71
C ALA A 35 -2.09 0.04 2.98
N GLY A 36 -3.39 0.20 3.22
CA GLY A 36 -4.00 1.45 3.63
C GLY A 36 -5.21 1.88 2.81
N THR A 37 -5.36 1.46 1.55
CA THR A 37 -6.52 1.84 0.71
C THR A 37 -7.84 1.48 1.38
N ASN A 38 -7.98 0.23 1.81
CA ASN A 38 -9.21 -0.27 2.42
C ASN A 38 -9.42 0.22 3.86
N ASP A 39 -8.33 0.63 4.54
CA ASP A 39 -8.41 1.32 5.82
C ASP A 39 -9.04 2.70 5.63
N VAL A 40 -8.53 3.49 4.68
CA VAL A 40 -9.10 4.80 4.33
C VAL A 40 -10.53 4.69 3.84
N ALA A 41 -10.88 3.60 3.13
CA ALA A 41 -12.24 3.30 2.69
C ALA A 41 -13.17 2.82 3.83
N GLU A 42 -12.64 2.64 5.06
CA GLU A 42 -13.38 2.20 6.24
C GLU A 42 -14.05 0.82 6.10
N ASN A 43 -13.38 -0.11 5.39
CA ASN A 43 -13.95 -1.43 5.11
C ASN A 43 -14.21 -2.29 6.36
N THR A 44 -13.49 -2.03 7.47
CA THR A 44 -13.63 -2.80 8.71
C THR A 44 -13.94 -1.93 9.92
N GLY A 45 -14.17 -0.64 9.73
CA GLY A 45 -14.46 0.31 10.78
C GLY A 45 -13.90 1.69 10.49
N PRO A 46 -14.13 2.69 11.34
CA PRO A 46 -13.65 4.05 11.13
C PRO A 46 -12.14 4.12 10.91
N TYR A 47 -11.71 4.95 9.96
CA TYR A 47 -10.31 5.18 9.70
C TYR A 47 -9.65 5.96 10.84
N VAL A 48 -8.61 5.37 11.42
CA VAL A 48 -7.72 6.02 12.37
C VAL A 48 -6.29 5.90 11.83
N GLU A 49 -5.72 7.02 11.38
CA GLU A 49 -4.41 7.03 10.73
C GLU A 49 -3.31 6.40 11.60
N ASP A 50 -3.30 6.70 12.90
CA ASP A 50 -2.31 6.15 13.83
C ASP A 50 -2.37 4.62 13.92
N TYR A 51 -3.56 4.04 13.85
CA TYR A 51 -3.72 2.59 13.89
C TYR A 51 -3.30 1.94 12.58
N THR A 52 -3.73 2.49 11.45
CA THR A 52 -3.31 1.98 10.13
C THR A 52 -1.79 2.05 9.98
N PHE A 53 -1.20 3.18 10.32
CA PHE A 53 0.26 3.34 10.30
C PHE A 53 0.95 2.40 11.29
N GLY A 54 0.44 2.26 12.52
CA GLY A 54 0.95 1.34 13.52
C GLY A 54 0.92 -0.12 13.07
N ASN A 55 -0.13 -0.54 12.37
CA ASN A 55 -0.21 -1.88 11.78
C ASN A 55 0.89 -2.10 10.72
N ILE A 56 1.14 -1.09 9.86
CA ILE A 56 2.22 -1.15 8.86
C ILE A 56 3.58 -1.26 9.56
N VAL A 57 3.84 -0.45 10.58
CA VAL A 57 5.08 -0.52 11.37
C VAL A 57 5.24 -1.90 12.01
N SER A 58 4.18 -2.44 12.61
CA SER A 58 4.21 -3.77 13.24
C SER A 58 4.55 -4.88 12.24
N MET A 59 4.00 -4.82 11.01
CA MET A 59 4.36 -5.77 9.96
C MET A 59 5.85 -5.67 9.57
N VAL A 60 6.38 -4.45 9.49
CA VAL A 60 7.82 -4.22 9.23
C VAL A 60 8.68 -4.80 10.34
N GLU A 61 8.34 -4.54 11.59
CA GLU A 61 9.07 -5.05 12.75
C GLU A 61 9.06 -6.58 12.81
N LEU A 62 7.90 -7.19 12.57
CA LEU A 62 7.76 -8.65 12.48
C LEU A 62 8.62 -9.24 11.36
N ALA A 63 8.61 -8.64 10.17
CA ALA A 63 9.44 -9.09 9.05
C ALA A 63 10.93 -9.01 9.42
N LYS A 64 11.39 -7.86 9.93
CA LYS A 64 12.78 -7.65 10.33
C LYS A 64 13.23 -8.61 11.44
N ALA A 65 12.39 -8.85 12.45
CA ALA A 65 12.68 -9.79 13.52
C ALA A 65 12.88 -11.23 12.99
N ASN A 66 12.26 -11.56 11.85
CA ASN A 66 12.41 -12.83 11.16
C ASN A 66 13.41 -12.79 9.98
N LYS A 67 14.27 -11.77 9.91
CA LYS A 67 15.30 -11.59 8.88
C LYS A 67 14.76 -11.49 7.46
N ILE A 68 13.51 -11.08 7.30
CA ILE A 68 12.87 -10.84 6.01
C ILE A 68 13.11 -9.39 5.62
N LYS A 69 13.65 -9.15 4.44
CA LYS A 69 13.79 -7.78 3.87
C LYS A 69 12.43 -7.18 3.59
N VAL A 70 12.30 -5.87 3.69
CA VAL A 70 11.03 -5.17 3.48
C VAL A 70 11.20 -4.08 2.45
N ILE A 71 10.21 -3.96 1.56
CA ILE A 71 9.96 -2.77 0.75
C ILE A 71 8.58 -2.23 1.16
N LEU A 72 8.52 -0.94 1.46
CA LEU A 72 7.26 -0.23 1.66
C LEU A 72 6.86 0.48 0.37
N THR A 73 5.56 0.58 0.12
CA THR A 73 5.05 1.33 -1.02
C THR A 73 4.04 2.38 -0.58
N SER A 74 3.84 3.41 -1.40
CA SER A 74 2.73 4.31 -1.20
C SER A 74 1.39 3.61 -1.43
N VAL A 75 0.35 4.07 -0.73
CA VAL A 75 -1.05 3.82 -1.07
C VAL A 75 -1.36 4.52 -2.39
N LEU A 76 -2.08 3.85 -3.28
CA LEU A 76 -2.45 4.39 -4.59
C LEU A 76 -3.40 5.59 -4.46
N PRO A 77 -3.39 6.54 -5.41
CA PRO A 77 -4.32 7.65 -5.39
C PRO A 77 -5.76 7.17 -5.59
N ALA A 78 -6.70 7.79 -4.89
CA ALA A 78 -8.13 7.60 -5.07
C ALA A 78 -8.88 8.89 -4.71
N ALA A 79 -9.81 9.31 -5.55
CA ALA A 79 -10.65 10.48 -5.28
C ALA A 79 -11.74 10.18 -4.24
N GLY A 80 -12.11 8.92 -4.09
CA GLY A 80 -13.14 8.42 -3.18
C GLY A 80 -13.38 6.95 -3.45
N PHE A 81 -14.38 6.38 -2.81
CA PHE A 81 -14.69 4.95 -2.89
C PHE A 81 -16.18 4.77 -3.24
N GLY A 82 -16.46 4.20 -4.42
CA GLY A 82 -17.84 4.01 -4.90
C GLY A 82 -18.68 3.13 -3.97
N TRP A 83 -18.04 2.23 -3.22
CA TRP A 83 -18.72 1.39 -2.23
C TRP A 83 -18.90 2.05 -0.86
N ASN A 84 -18.23 3.18 -0.60
CA ASN A 84 -18.42 3.99 0.62
C ASN A 84 -18.35 5.49 0.29
N PRO A 85 -19.41 6.04 -0.32
CA PRO A 85 -19.43 7.44 -0.77
C PRO A 85 -19.44 8.47 0.38
N LYS A 86 -19.53 8.02 1.63
CA LYS A 86 -19.42 8.90 2.79
C LYS A 86 -18.00 9.41 3.02
N ILE A 87 -16.99 8.72 2.47
CA ILE A 87 -15.60 9.15 2.55
C ILE A 87 -15.32 10.19 1.46
N THR A 88 -15.39 11.45 1.82
CA THR A 88 -15.21 12.59 0.91
C THR A 88 -13.80 13.20 0.96
N ASP A 89 -12.98 12.77 1.91
CA ASP A 89 -11.62 13.25 2.18
C ASP A 89 -10.53 12.19 1.93
N ALA A 90 -10.86 11.18 1.11
CA ALA A 90 -9.94 10.10 0.77
C ALA A 90 -8.57 10.60 0.23
N PRO A 91 -8.51 11.57 -0.69
CA PRO A 91 -7.23 12.06 -1.21
C PRO A 91 -6.32 12.64 -0.12
N GLN A 92 -6.88 13.40 0.81
CA GLN A 92 -6.15 14.01 1.92
C GLN A 92 -5.63 12.95 2.89
N LYS A 93 -6.46 11.99 3.27
CA LYS A 93 -6.11 10.85 4.13
C LYS A 93 -4.99 10.02 3.50
N ILE A 94 -5.11 9.66 2.21
CA ILE A 94 -4.09 8.91 1.49
C ILE A 94 -2.76 9.67 1.46
N LYS A 95 -2.79 10.97 1.16
CA LYS A 95 -1.59 11.79 1.11
C LYS A 95 -0.90 11.90 2.47
N ALA A 96 -1.68 12.06 3.55
CA ALA A 96 -1.17 12.12 4.91
C ALA A 96 -0.50 10.79 5.32
N LEU A 97 -1.19 9.67 5.08
CA LEU A 97 -0.66 8.35 5.37
C LEU A 97 0.63 8.07 4.58
N ASN A 98 0.66 8.38 3.28
CA ASN A 98 1.83 8.19 2.43
C ASN A 98 3.04 8.98 2.94
N LYS A 99 2.83 10.23 3.36
CA LYS A 99 3.89 11.06 3.96
C LYS A 99 4.50 10.39 5.19
N ARG A 100 3.68 9.77 6.03
CA ARG A 100 4.16 9.05 7.23
C ARG A 100 4.92 7.78 6.86
N ILE A 101 4.40 6.99 5.93
CA ILE A 101 5.05 5.77 5.46
C ILE A 101 6.43 6.10 4.87
N GLU A 102 6.52 7.12 4.01
CA GLU A 102 7.77 7.57 3.41
C GLU A 102 8.78 8.04 4.47
N ALA A 103 8.34 8.88 5.40
CA ALA A 103 9.20 9.37 6.49
C ALA A 103 9.74 8.23 7.35
N TYR A 104 8.89 7.26 7.68
CA TYR A 104 9.29 6.07 8.43
C TYR A 104 10.28 5.20 7.64
N ALA A 105 10.00 4.96 6.38
CA ALA A 105 10.89 4.20 5.50
C ALA A 105 12.28 4.84 5.43
N LYS A 106 12.34 6.15 5.21
CA LYS A 106 13.59 6.92 5.18
C LYS A 106 14.36 6.83 6.50
N ALA A 107 13.69 7.06 7.62
CA ALA A 107 14.31 7.02 8.96
C ALA A 107 14.86 5.62 9.30
N ASN A 108 14.24 4.56 8.79
CA ASN A 108 14.61 3.17 9.06
C ASN A 108 15.42 2.50 7.94
N LYS A 109 15.86 3.27 6.92
CA LYS A 109 16.62 2.80 5.75
C LYS A 109 15.92 1.64 5.01
N ILE A 110 14.60 1.72 4.91
CA ILE A 110 13.75 0.77 4.18
C ILE A 110 13.53 1.33 2.77
N PRO A 111 13.72 0.54 1.70
CA PRO A 111 13.34 0.97 0.37
C PRO A 111 11.86 1.35 0.31
N TYR A 112 11.58 2.52 -0.29
CA TYR A 112 10.23 3.03 -0.49
C TYR A 112 9.95 3.20 -1.98
N VAL A 113 8.81 2.69 -2.46
CA VAL A 113 8.38 2.82 -3.84
C VAL A 113 7.14 3.70 -3.92
N ASP A 114 7.27 4.85 -4.55
CA ASP A 114 6.20 5.81 -4.67
C ASP A 114 5.35 5.57 -5.93
N TYR A 115 4.38 4.67 -5.82
CA TYR A 115 3.36 4.48 -6.85
C TYR A 115 2.44 5.69 -6.98
N TYR A 116 2.14 6.35 -5.84
CA TYR A 116 1.20 7.49 -5.80
C TYR A 116 1.66 8.58 -6.76
N GLN A 117 2.89 9.03 -6.63
CA GLN A 117 3.43 10.12 -7.44
C GLN A 117 3.43 9.79 -8.94
N SER A 118 3.61 8.52 -9.29
CA SER A 118 3.64 8.06 -10.69
C SER A 118 2.25 7.90 -11.31
N MET A 119 1.20 7.85 -10.48
CA MET A 119 -0.15 7.48 -10.93
C MET A 119 -1.22 8.56 -10.62
N VAL A 120 -0.87 9.59 -9.86
CA VAL A 120 -1.79 10.66 -9.47
C VAL A 120 -1.97 11.70 -10.56
N VAL A 121 -3.18 12.24 -10.68
CA VAL A 121 -3.46 13.50 -11.38
C VAL A 121 -3.34 14.63 -10.35
N PRO A 122 -2.34 15.54 -10.45
CA PRO A 122 -2.07 16.51 -9.39
C PRO A 122 -3.25 17.45 -9.06
N GLU A 123 -4.03 17.81 -10.06
CA GLU A 123 -5.15 18.75 -9.97
C GLU A 123 -6.34 18.17 -9.18
N THR A 124 -6.56 16.86 -9.29
CA THR A 124 -7.72 16.18 -8.69
C THR A 124 -7.35 15.26 -7.54
N LEU A 125 -6.06 14.92 -7.40
CA LEU A 125 -5.52 13.91 -6.49
C LEU A 125 -6.11 12.49 -6.70
N ALA A 126 -6.82 12.29 -7.81
CA ALA A 126 -7.33 11.01 -8.26
C ALA A 126 -6.26 10.18 -8.96
N MET A 127 -6.50 8.89 -9.11
CA MET A 127 -5.69 8.07 -10.02
C MET A 127 -5.93 8.53 -11.46
N ASN A 128 -4.84 8.59 -12.25
CA ASN A 128 -4.95 8.89 -13.67
C ASN A 128 -5.91 7.88 -14.34
N PRO A 129 -6.92 8.37 -15.07
CA PRO A 129 -7.92 7.49 -15.72
C PRO A 129 -7.33 6.43 -16.66
N GLU A 130 -6.14 6.69 -17.22
CA GLU A 130 -5.45 5.69 -18.05
C GLU A 130 -4.97 4.46 -17.26
N TYR A 131 -4.78 4.62 -15.95
CA TYR A 131 -4.28 3.59 -15.05
C TYR A 131 -5.39 2.95 -14.21
N ALA A 132 -6.55 3.60 -14.12
CA ALA A 132 -7.66 3.21 -13.28
C ALA A 132 -8.75 2.47 -14.06
N ARG A 133 -9.44 1.53 -13.38
CA ARG A 133 -10.65 0.93 -13.89
C ARG A 133 -11.72 2.00 -14.07
N ALA A 134 -12.30 2.07 -15.26
CA ALA A 134 -13.40 2.98 -15.54
C ALA A 134 -14.57 2.76 -14.56
N GLY A 135 -15.07 3.83 -13.98
CA GLY A 135 -16.21 3.83 -13.07
C GLY A 135 -15.89 3.60 -11.59
N ASP A 136 -14.69 3.11 -11.23
CA ASP A 136 -14.31 3.03 -9.82
C ASP A 136 -13.13 3.94 -9.41
N GLY A 137 -12.19 4.18 -10.32
CA GLY A 137 -11.08 5.10 -10.09
C GLY A 137 -10.08 4.68 -9.00
N VAL A 138 -10.17 3.45 -8.50
CA VAL A 138 -9.36 2.93 -7.37
C VAL A 138 -8.50 1.75 -7.80
N HIS A 139 -9.07 0.82 -8.57
CA HIS A 139 -8.35 -0.39 -8.99
C HIS A 139 -7.57 -0.15 -10.28
N PRO A 140 -6.26 -0.47 -10.31
CA PRO A 140 -5.48 -0.35 -11.53
C PRO A 140 -5.97 -1.30 -12.63
N VAL A 141 -5.87 -0.85 -13.89
CA VAL A 141 -5.93 -1.72 -15.08
C VAL A 141 -4.52 -2.19 -15.46
N SER A 142 -4.39 -3.04 -16.50
CA SER A 142 -3.08 -3.55 -16.95
C SER A 142 -2.03 -2.45 -17.07
N LYS A 143 -2.35 -1.33 -17.71
CA LYS A 143 -1.44 -0.19 -17.88
C LYS A 143 -0.97 0.40 -16.53
N GLY A 144 -1.84 0.44 -15.54
CA GLY A 144 -1.49 0.85 -14.17
C GLY A 144 -0.56 -0.17 -13.50
N TYR A 145 -0.82 -1.46 -13.66
CA TYR A 145 0.07 -2.51 -13.16
C TYR A 145 1.44 -2.50 -13.85
N ASP A 146 1.53 -2.19 -15.15
CA ASP A 146 2.80 -2.06 -15.86
C ASP A 146 3.69 -0.96 -15.24
N VAL A 147 3.09 0.18 -14.87
CA VAL A 147 3.79 1.25 -14.13
C VAL A 147 4.27 0.75 -12.77
N MET A 148 3.41 0.08 -12.01
CA MET A 148 3.77 -0.45 -10.69
C MET A 148 4.87 -1.50 -10.78
N GLU A 149 4.79 -2.41 -11.76
CA GLU A 149 5.80 -3.45 -12.00
C GLU A 149 7.16 -2.84 -12.33
N GLY A 150 7.20 -1.87 -13.23
CA GLY A 150 8.45 -1.19 -13.59
C GLY A 150 9.15 -0.57 -12.38
N LEU A 151 8.40 0.05 -11.48
CA LEU A 151 8.93 0.68 -10.27
C LEU A 151 9.39 -0.36 -9.23
N ILE A 152 8.55 -1.35 -8.94
CA ILE A 152 8.84 -2.31 -7.88
C ILE A 152 9.99 -3.26 -8.25
N LYS A 153 10.10 -3.64 -9.52
CA LYS A 153 11.17 -4.50 -10.01
C LYS A 153 12.54 -3.89 -9.72
N VAL A 154 12.72 -2.61 -10.03
CA VAL A 154 13.97 -1.88 -9.73
C VAL A 154 14.29 -1.91 -8.23
N ALA A 155 13.29 -1.75 -7.37
CA ALA A 155 13.48 -1.77 -5.93
C ALA A 155 13.83 -3.18 -5.41
N ILE A 156 13.19 -4.21 -5.94
CA ILE A 156 13.47 -5.62 -5.60
C ILE A 156 14.89 -6.00 -6.02
N ASP A 157 15.28 -5.70 -7.27
CA ASP A 157 16.62 -6.03 -7.80
C ASP A 157 17.74 -5.38 -6.98
N LYS A 158 17.50 -4.18 -6.43
CA LYS A 158 18.45 -3.50 -5.54
C LYS A 158 18.45 -4.05 -4.11
N ALA A 159 17.35 -4.63 -3.66
CA ALA A 159 17.19 -5.12 -2.31
C ALA A 159 17.71 -6.55 -2.12
N LEU A 160 17.70 -7.38 -3.17
CA LEU A 160 18.17 -8.77 -3.15
C LEU A 160 19.62 -8.89 -3.53
#